data_f356118f2a4b0332bd3eae4c72424863
#
_entry.id   f356118f2a4b0332bd3eae4c72424863
#
_cell.length_a   1.000
_cell.length_b   1.000
_cell.length_c   1.000
_cell.angle_alpha   90.00
_cell.angle_beta   90.00
_cell.angle_gamma   90.00
#
_symmetry.space_group_name_H-M   'P 1'
#
loop_
_entity.id
_entity.type
_entity.pdbx_description
1 polymer ?
#
loop_
_entity_poly.entity_id
_entity_poly.type
_entity_poly.pdbx_seq_one_letter_code
_entity_poly.pdbx_strand_id
1 'polypeptide(L)'
;MIYRWLVGVALLFAILLLMLPNKGEKSDAKIASASMLACTLNYRDQVGQQLVRKEAVAVKFENKCQNVIAAVEVGERGDIVITGKEHQLKLTLSPVVANDKVHWSCHGEPAAAVTKLCKP
;
A
#
# COMPACT_ATOMS: atom_id res chain seq x y z
N MET A 1 10.45 -46.72 -24.24
CA MET A 1 10.92 -46.62 -22.85
C MET A 1 11.34 -45.19 -22.47
N ILE A 2 12.01 -44.47 -23.35
CA ILE A 2 12.41 -43.06 -23.08
C ILE A 2 11.21 -42.12 -22.99
N TYR A 3 10.09 -42.44 -23.65
CA TYR A 3 8.88 -41.64 -23.66
C TYR A 3 8.15 -41.55 -22.32
N ARG A 4 8.13 -42.64 -21.56
CA ARG A 4 7.51 -42.67 -20.23
C ARG A 4 8.28 -41.84 -19.19
N TRP A 5 9.58 -41.75 -19.36
CA TRP A 5 10.46 -40.96 -18.49
C TRP A 5 10.28 -39.47 -18.70
N LEU A 6 10.19 -39.04 -19.97
CA LEU A 6 10.00 -37.64 -20.34
C LEU A 6 8.64 -37.10 -19.85
N VAL A 7 7.58 -37.89 -19.92
CA VAL A 7 6.24 -37.51 -19.46
C VAL A 7 6.23 -37.38 -17.92
N GLY A 8 6.91 -38.27 -17.19
CA GLY A 8 7.01 -38.19 -15.73
C GLY A 8 7.79 -36.96 -15.26
N VAL A 9 8.88 -36.60 -15.93
CA VAL A 9 9.69 -35.42 -15.61
C VAL A 9 8.93 -34.14 -15.92
N ALA A 10 8.20 -34.08 -17.03
CA ALA A 10 7.38 -32.92 -17.40
C ALA A 10 6.24 -32.69 -16.41
N LEU A 11 5.59 -33.76 -15.93
CA LEU A 11 4.55 -33.69 -14.91
C LEU A 11 5.10 -33.18 -13.56
N LEU A 12 6.27 -33.65 -13.13
CA LEU A 12 6.93 -33.17 -11.92
C LEU A 12 7.31 -31.69 -12.00
N PHE A 13 7.76 -31.23 -13.16
CA PHE A 13 8.08 -29.83 -13.40
C PHE A 13 6.85 -28.94 -13.35
N ALA A 14 5.72 -29.40 -13.92
CA ALA A 14 4.45 -28.66 -13.88
C ALA A 14 3.92 -28.55 -12.46
N ILE A 15 4.03 -29.62 -11.65
CA ILE A 15 3.61 -29.61 -10.24
C ILE A 15 4.49 -28.65 -9.42
N LEU A 16 5.81 -28.64 -9.66
CA LEU A 16 6.75 -27.74 -9.01
C LEU A 16 6.43 -26.26 -9.35
N LEU A 17 6.09 -25.96 -10.59
CA LEU A 17 5.70 -24.61 -10.99
C LEU A 17 4.39 -24.15 -10.35
N LEU A 18 3.44 -25.07 -10.14
CA LEU A 18 2.18 -24.79 -9.46
C LEU A 18 2.34 -24.62 -7.94
N MET A 19 3.38 -25.23 -7.35
CA MET A 19 3.69 -25.13 -5.92
C MET A 19 4.60 -23.95 -5.56
N LEU A 20 5.18 -23.27 -6.56
CA LEU A 20 5.98 -22.08 -6.29
C LEU A 20 5.08 -20.98 -5.70
N PRO A 21 5.43 -20.42 -4.54
CA PRO A 21 4.68 -19.29 -4.00
C PRO A 21 4.67 -18.15 -5.01
N ASN A 22 3.54 -17.51 -5.15
CA ASN A 22 3.35 -16.43 -6.12
C ASN A 22 4.10 -15.17 -5.64
N LYS A 23 5.44 -15.22 -5.71
CA LYS A 23 6.31 -14.14 -5.24
C LYS A 23 6.08 -12.83 -6.00
N GLY A 24 5.65 -12.93 -7.26
CA GLY A 24 5.34 -11.76 -8.09
C GLY A 24 4.17 -10.95 -7.55
N GLU A 25 3.08 -11.63 -7.14
CA GLU A 25 1.89 -10.96 -6.63
C GLU A 25 2.15 -10.19 -5.34
N LYS A 26 2.90 -10.77 -4.40
CA LYS A 26 3.29 -10.08 -3.16
C LYS A 26 4.22 -8.91 -3.43
N SER A 27 5.14 -9.07 -4.37
CA SER A 27 6.06 -8.00 -4.78
C SER A 27 5.30 -6.85 -5.43
N ASP A 28 4.36 -7.15 -6.34
CA ASP A 28 3.54 -6.13 -7.01
C ASP A 28 2.67 -5.37 -6.01
N ALA A 29 2.11 -6.05 -5.02
CA ALA A 29 1.33 -5.42 -3.97
C ALA A 29 2.18 -4.49 -3.10
N LYS A 30 3.41 -4.88 -2.76
CA LYS A 30 4.35 -4.02 -2.02
C LYS A 30 4.75 -2.79 -2.82
N ILE A 31 5.01 -2.95 -4.11
CA ILE A 31 5.31 -1.83 -5.01
C ILE A 31 4.11 -0.89 -5.09
N ALA A 32 2.90 -1.43 -5.21
CA ALA A 32 1.67 -0.64 -5.23
C ALA A 32 1.50 0.14 -3.92
N SER A 33 1.71 -0.49 -2.76
CA SER A 33 1.61 0.20 -1.47
C SER A 33 2.64 1.32 -1.33
N ALA A 34 3.87 1.10 -1.77
CA ALA A 34 4.92 2.12 -1.78
C ALA A 34 4.56 3.29 -2.69
N SER A 35 3.98 3.00 -3.86
CA SER A 35 3.50 4.03 -4.79
C SER A 35 2.35 4.84 -4.19
N MET A 36 1.44 4.20 -3.48
CA MET A 36 0.34 4.88 -2.78
C MET A 36 0.88 5.88 -1.76
N LEU A 37 1.90 5.50 -0.99
CA LEU A 37 2.54 6.40 -0.03
C LEU A 37 3.23 7.56 -0.74
N ALA A 38 3.99 7.28 -1.81
CA ALA A 38 4.70 8.31 -2.56
C ALA A 38 3.73 9.32 -3.18
N CYS A 39 2.61 8.86 -3.74
CA CYS A 39 1.60 9.72 -4.34
C CYS A 39 0.85 10.60 -3.34
N THR A 40 0.88 10.27 -2.05
CA THR A 40 0.15 11.00 -1.01
C THR A 40 1.06 11.85 -0.12
N LEU A 41 2.38 11.86 -0.36
CA LEU A 41 3.33 12.60 0.48
C LEU A 41 3.02 14.10 0.56
N ASN A 42 2.81 14.74 -0.58
CA ASN A 42 2.49 16.18 -0.62
C ASN A 42 1.17 16.48 0.09
N TYR A 43 0.18 15.64 -0.11
CA TYR A 43 -1.12 15.77 0.53
C TYR A 43 -1.00 15.62 2.05
N ARG A 44 -0.26 14.62 2.50
CA ARG A 44 0.03 14.41 3.92
C ARG A 44 0.69 15.63 4.54
N ASP A 45 1.67 16.21 3.85
CA ASP A 45 2.37 17.40 4.34
C ASP A 45 1.43 18.59 4.45
N GLN A 46 0.52 18.79 3.49
CA GLN A 46 -0.48 19.85 3.54
C GLN A 46 -1.46 19.66 4.72
N VAL A 47 -1.92 18.44 4.92
CA VAL A 47 -2.77 18.10 6.06
C VAL A 47 -2.01 18.35 7.37
N GLY A 48 -0.75 17.94 7.44
CA GLY A 48 0.10 18.16 8.59
C GLY A 48 0.27 19.63 8.94
N GLN A 49 0.46 20.50 7.95
CA GLN A 49 0.56 21.94 8.17
C GLN A 49 -0.74 22.52 8.75
N GLN A 50 -1.89 22.08 8.26
CA GLN A 50 -3.17 22.51 8.79
C GLN A 50 -3.36 22.05 10.25
N LEU A 51 -2.95 20.83 10.57
CA LEU A 51 -3.02 20.31 11.94
C LEU A 51 -2.14 21.11 12.90
N VAL A 52 -0.92 21.46 12.48
CA VAL A 52 -0.01 22.27 13.30
C VAL A 52 -0.59 23.66 13.56
N ARG A 53 -1.25 24.25 12.56
CA ARG A 53 -1.90 25.57 12.69
C ARG A 53 -3.25 25.50 13.41
N LYS A 54 -3.68 24.32 13.81
CA LYS A 54 -5.01 24.08 14.42
C LYS A 54 -6.16 24.52 13.52
N GLU A 55 -5.96 24.46 12.22
CA GLU A 55 -6.98 24.74 11.23
C GLU A 55 -7.78 23.46 10.93
N ALA A 56 -9.01 23.65 10.45
CA ALA A 56 -9.80 22.52 9.96
C ALA A 56 -9.14 21.93 8.69
N VAL A 57 -9.11 20.59 8.61
CA VAL A 57 -8.54 19.92 7.45
C VAL A 57 -9.49 20.09 6.27
N ALA A 58 -9.11 20.93 5.31
CA ALA A 58 -9.94 21.29 4.14
C ALA A 58 -9.21 21.03 2.81
N VAL A 59 -8.03 20.43 2.84
CA VAL A 59 -7.26 20.14 1.62
C VAL A 59 -7.93 19.01 0.86
N LYS A 60 -8.19 19.23 -0.42
CA LYS A 60 -8.71 18.18 -1.31
C LYS A 60 -7.55 17.42 -1.94
N PHE A 61 -7.65 16.11 -1.93
CA PHE A 61 -6.67 15.26 -2.60
C PHE A 61 -6.95 15.23 -4.11
N GLU A 62 -5.95 15.61 -4.88
CA GLU A 62 -5.98 15.47 -6.33
C GLU A 62 -5.30 14.15 -6.70
N ASN A 63 -6.07 13.19 -7.17
CA ASN A 63 -5.56 11.85 -7.46
C ASN A 63 -4.86 11.81 -8.82
N LYS A 64 -3.55 11.98 -8.81
CA LYS A 64 -2.69 11.84 -9.99
C LYS A 64 -2.24 10.40 -10.21
N CYS A 65 -2.55 9.50 -9.28
CA CYS A 65 -2.14 8.09 -9.31
C CYS A 65 -3.35 7.17 -9.42
N GLN A 66 -4.23 7.44 -10.37
CA GLN A 66 -5.48 6.70 -10.55
C GLN A 66 -5.28 5.22 -10.86
N ASN A 67 -4.11 4.83 -11.33
CA ASN A 67 -3.78 3.43 -11.59
C ASN A 67 -3.55 2.63 -10.30
N VAL A 68 -3.22 3.30 -9.21
CA VAL A 68 -2.82 2.67 -7.96
C VAL A 68 -3.82 2.98 -6.83
N ILE A 69 -4.33 4.21 -6.80
CA ILE A 69 -5.20 4.70 -5.74
C ILE A 69 -6.64 4.79 -6.24
N ALA A 70 -7.56 4.10 -5.54
CA ALA A 70 -8.98 4.17 -5.82
C ALA A 70 -9.65 5.35 -5.10
N ALA A 71 -9.28 5.60 -3.83
CA ALA A 71 -9.88 6.66 -3.03
C ALA A 71 -8.93 7.09 -1.91
N VAL A 72 -9.05 8.35 -1.51
CA VAL A 72 -8.39 8.89 -0.33
C VAL A 72 -9.44 9.62 0.50
N GLU A 73 -9.54 9.26 1.78
CA GLU A 73 -10.46 9.90 2.72
C GLU A 73 -9.68 10.47 3.90
N VAL A 74 -10.12 11.62 4.41
CA VAL A 74 -9.50 12.25 5.56
C VAL A 74 -10.56 12.41 6.65
N GLY A 75 -10.23 11.90 7.86
CA GLY A 75 -11.06 12.06 9.03
C GLY A 75 -10.88 13.43 9.69
N GLU A 76 -11.77 13.74 10.63
CA GLU A 76 -11.76 15.02 11.35
C GLU A 76 -10.47 15.24 12.13
N ARG A 77 -9.81 14.16 12.57
CA ARG A 77 -8.55 14.23 13.32
C ARG A 77 -7.32 14.30 12.41
N GLY A 78 -7.52 14.28 11.10
CA GLY A 78 -6.43 14.29 10.15
C GLY A 78 -5.95 12.89 9.74
N ASP A 79 -6.60 11.82 10.16
CA ASP A 79 -6.29 10.47 9.72
C ASP A 79 -6.58 10.33 8.23
N ILE A 80 -5.60 9.87 7.47
CA ILE A 80 -5.72 9.69 6.02
C ILE A 80 -5.86 8.21 5.72
N VAL A 81 -6.97 7.82 5.07
CA VAL A 81 -7.20 6.45 4.63
C VAL A 81 -7.07 6.39 3.12
N ILE A 82 -6.11 5.60 2.65
CA ILE A 82 -5.83 5.42 1.24
C ILE A 82 -6.28 4.02 0.83
N THR A 83 -7.21 3.95 -0.11
CA THR A 83 -7.69 2.68 -0.64
C THR A 83 -7.02 2.42 -1.97
N GLY A 84 -6.36 1.28 -2.10
CA GLY A 84 -5.71 0.85 -3.32
C GLY A 84 -6.70 0.29 -4.33
N LYS A 85 -6.38 0.43 -5.61
CA LYS A 85 -7.22 -0.05 -6.70
C LYS A 85 -7.14 -1.55 -6.88
N GLU A 86 -5.98 -2.13 -6.57
CA GLU A 86 -5.71 -3.56 -6.71
C GLU A 86 -5.20 -4.13 -5.39
N HIS A 87 -5.18 -5.46 -5.28
CA HIS A 87 -4.64 -6.19 -4.14
C HIS A 87 -5.35 -5.95 -2.81
N GLN A 88 -6.53 -5.33 -2.82
CA GLN A 88 -7.30 -5.01 -1.60
C GLN A 88 -6.47 -4.20 -0.59
N LEU A 89 -5.58 -3.36 -1.07
CA LEU A 89 -4.71 -2.55 -0.23
C LEU A 89 -5.47 -1.42 0.44
N LYS A 90 -5.22 -1.24 1.73
CA LYS A 90 -5.74 -0.12 2.49
C LYS A 90 -4.64 0.36 3.44
N LEU A 91 -4.27 1.62 3.32
CA LEU A 91 -3.26 2.24 4.16
C LEU A 91 -3.91 3.33 5.00
N THR A 92 -3.60 3.35 6.29
CA THR A 92 -4.08 4.38 7.21
C THR A 92 -2.90 5.14 7.78
N LEU A 93 -2.87 6.45 7.53
CA LEU A 93 -1.86 7.36 8.06
C LEU A 93 -2.48 8.11 9.24
N SER A 94 -1.89 7.95 10.43
CA SER A 94 -2.38 8.58 11.66
C SER A 94 -1.39 9.63 12.13
N PRO A 95 -1.82 10.89 12.31
CA PRO A 95 -0.95 11.98 12.73
C PRO A 95 -0.93 12.12 14.26
N VAL A 96 0.24 12.48 14.78
CA VAL A 96 0.40 12.93 16.16
C VAL A 96 1.15 14.26 16.11
N VAL A 97 0.54 15.32 16.63
CA VAL A 97 1.16 16.64 16.70
C VAL A 97 1.89 16.78 18.02
N ALA A 98 3.20 17.02 17.95
CA ALA A 98 4.04 17.24 19.13
C ALA A 98 5.13 18.26 18.78
N ASN A 99 5.33 19.28 19.63
CA ASN A 99 6.37 20.31 19.46
C ASN A 99 6.31 21.01 18.09
N ASP A 100 5.09 21.37 17.64
CA ASP A 100 4.82 22.01 16.37
C ASP A 100 5.22 21.17 15.13
N LYS A 101 5.37 19.87 15.33
CA LYS A 101 5.65 18.91 14.26
C LYS A 101 4.61 17.79 14.25
N VAL A 102 4.38 17.24 13.08
CA VAL A 102 3.48 16.11 12.92
C VAL A 102 4.31 14.84 12.70
N HIS A 103 4.04 13.84 13.55
CA HIS A 103 4.59 12.50 13.38
C HIS A 103 3.51 11.60 12.83
N TRP A 104 3.78 11.01 11.67
CA TRP A 104 2.84 10.13 11.00
C TRP A 104 3.19 8.68 11.28
N SER A 105 2.18 7.90 11.65
CA SER A 105 2.29 6.44 11.69
C SER A 105 1.47 5.84 10.56
N CYS A 106 1.95 4.74 9.99
CA CYS A 106 1.30 4.07 8.87
C CYS A 106 0.93 2.65 9.27
N HIS A 107 -0.33 2.29 9.07
CA HIS A 107 -0.83 0.93 9.19
C HIS A 107 -1.42 0.49 7.87
N GLY A 108 -1.21 -0.75 7.49
CA GLY A 108 -1.68 -1.24 6.20
C GLY A 108 -2.24 -2.64 6.26
N GLU A 109 -3.14 -2.92 5.35
CA GLU A 109 -3.77 -4.22 5.14
C GLU A 109 -3.75 -4.57 3.64
N PRO A 110 -3.55 -5.85 3.28
CA PRO A 110 -3.14 -6.97 4.13
C PRO A 110 -1.66 -6.87 4.52
N ALA A 111 -1.30 -7.42 5.68
CA ALA A 111 0.05 -7.31 6.25
C ALA A 111 1.17 -7.76 5.30
N ALA A 112 0.95 -8.85 4.56
CA ALA A 112 1.94 -9.41 3.63
C ALA A 112 2.19 -8.53 2.40
N ALA A 113 1.27 -7.62 2.08
CA ALA A 113 1.33 -6.76 0.90
C ALA A 113 1.80 -5.34 1.21
N VAL A 114 2.07 -5.03 2.48
CA VAL A 114 2.40 -3.69 2.92
C VAL A 114 3.91 -3.48 2.85
N THR A 115 4.33 -2.31 2.36
CA THR A 115 5.74 -1.92 2.34
C THR A 115 6.30 -1.81 3.78
N LYS A 116 7.63 -1.93 3.91
CA LYS A 116 8.32 -1.78 5.20
C LYS A 116 8.11 -0.41 5.86
N LEU A 117 7.71 0.59 5.10
CA LEU A 117 7.42 1.92 5.60
C LEU A 117 6.09 1.98 6.36
N CYS A 118 5.24 0.98 6.18
CA CYS A 118 3.95 0.84 6.84
C CYS A 118 3.96 -0.44 7.67
N LYS A 119 3.47 -0.36 8.90
CA LYS A 119 3.33 -1.53 9.76
C LYS A 119 1.96 -2.19 9.53
N PRO A 120 1.88 -3.52 9.65
CA PRO A 120 0.59 -4.18 9.58
C PRO A 120 -0.29 -3.87 10.81
#